data_0ee78da310a58f640b94d0e66cd863f6
#
_entry.id   0ee78da310a58f640b94d0e66cd863f6
#
_cell.length_a   1.000
_cell.length_b   1.000
_cell.length_c   1.000
_cell.angle_alpha   90.00
_cell.angle_beta   90.00
_cell.angle_gamma   90.00
#
_symmetry.space_group_name_H-M   'P 1'
#
loop_
_entity.id
_entity.type
_entity.pdbx_description
1 polymer ?
#
loop_
_entity_poly.entity_id
_entity_poly.type
_entity_poly.pdbx_seq_one_letter_code
_entity_poly.pdbx_strand_id
1 'polypeptide(L)'
;MEKLPGGLQKPILRELVPIRELFLEQRPARILLLGAAGKSVPEFLHSVAGIGVETGESDNGWRTYRVPDYGEILVLDAREDVPQGAFDSALLRFVPDVALLLREAEDNQTALDLAAARLSACPKETPLVGIAFGQGSSRARLSALLSGKREFSTHRTTVCAPDEGDSVPEAICAALPHVARLEFARLSGAKEAQAQIASSLLKSFTAVCGVIGLQPIPLADMPILTTLQTLMIGLIIYTTGKPVTARTFGEFVGALGLNIGVGILFREGARAIIKIVPIWGNAVSGMVAGAGTYAVGRAAIAYFVEDIPISEAKKLFHRLLPGWDAFKRRRLPSLTRGKKNPANQSET
;
A
#
# COMPACT_ATOMS: atom_id res chain seq x y z
N MET A 1 5.94 26.91 4.84
CA MET A 1 7.25 26.27 4.62
C MET A 1 8.47 27.17 4.91
N GLU A 2 8.26 28.42 5.21
CA GLU A 2 9.32 29.44 5.35
C GLU A 2 10.15 29.41 6.65
N LYS A 3 9.84 28.53 7.59
CA LYS A 3 10.48 28.48 8.92
C LYS A 3 11.36 27.26 9.20
N LEU A 4 11.60 26.39 8.23
CA LEU A 4 12.52 25.28 8.44
C LEU A 4 13.95 25.67 8.11
N PRO A 5 14.95 25.37 8.97
CA PRO A 5 16.36 25.60 8.69
C PRO A 5 16.75 24.99 7.35
N GLY A 6 17.43 25.74 6.48
CA GLY A 6 17.70 25.34 5.10
C GLY A 6 18.42 24.00 4.89
N GLY A 7 19.16 23.53 5.94
CA GLY A 7 19.82 22.23 5.89
C GLY A 7 18.91 21.02 6.01
N LEU A 8 17.67 21.18 6.51
CA LEU A 8 16.72 20.10 6.71
C LEU A 8 15.63 20.05 5.64
N GLN A 9 15.46 21.11 4.85
CA GLN A 9 14.47 21.16 3.78
C GLN A 9 14.75 20.09 2.71
N LYS A 10 16.00 19.94 2.28
CA LYS A 10 16.39 18.97 1.24
C LYS A 10 16.11 17.50 1.64
N PRO A 11 16.53 17.01 2.82
CA PRO A 11 16.19 15.66 3.26
C PRO A 11 14.68 15.41 3.37
N ILE A 12 13.92 16.34 3.97
CA ILE A 12 12.47 16.22 4.12
C ILE A 12 11.78 16.19 2.75
N LEU A 13 12.15 17.10 1.85
CA LEU A 13 11.58 17.14 0.51
C LEU A 13 11.87 15.84 -0.27
N ARG A 14 13.08 15.30 -0.16
CA ARG A 14 13.44 14.03 -0.78
C ARG A 14 12.55 12.87 -0.32
N GLU A 15 12.26 12.79 0.98
CA GLU A 15 11.41 11.74 1.54
C GLU A 15 9.91 11.97 1.25
N LEU A 16 9.49 13.22 0.96
CA LEU A 16 8.12 13.55 0.60
C LEU A 16 7.82 13.37 -0.90
N VAL A 17 8.84 13.37 -1.78
CA VAL A 17 8.66 13.17 -3.22
C VAL A 17 7.91 11.86 -3.54
N PRO A 18 8.28 10.68 -2.99
CA PRO A 18 7.54 9.45 -3.25
C PRO A 18 6.08 9.50 -2.80
N ILE A 19 5.79 10.20 -1.69
CA ILE A 19 4.42 10.37 -1.19
C ILE A 19 3.62 11.25 -2.15
N ARG A 20 4.23 12.34 -2.65
CA ARG A 20 3.61 13.24 -3.61
C ARG A 20 3.25 12.51 -4.90
N GLU A 21 4.21 11.81 -5.50
CA GLU A 21 4.01 11.02 -6.71
C GLU A 21 2.92 9.97 -6.52
N LEU A 22 2.92 9.32 -5.36
CA LEU A 22 2.00 8.24 -5.04
C LEU A 22 0.56 8.71 -4.81
N PHE A 23 0.31 9.97 -4.42
CA PHE A 23 -1.03 10.45 -4.05
C PHE A 23 -1.54 11.66 -4.86
N LEU A 24 -0.64 12.47 -5.43
CA LEU A 24 -1.04 13.67 -6.16
C LEU A 24 -0.96 13.52 -7.68
N GLU A 25 -0.19 12.57 -8.17
CA GLU A 25 0.00 12.32 -9.61
C GLU A 25 -0.74 11.07 -10.09
N GLN A 26 -1.71 10.58 -9.29
CA GLN A 26 -2.47 9.40 -9.63
C GLN A 26 -3.36 9.60 -10.85
N ARG A 27 -3.49 8.52 -11.60
CA ARG A 27 -4.42 8.39 -12.70
C ARG A 27 -4.95 6.96 -12.80
N PRO A 28 -6.09 6.77 -13.49
CA PRO A 28 -6.61 5.45 -13.78
C PRO A 28 -5.57 4.56 -14.49
N ALA A 29 -5.55 3.28 -14.15
CA ALA A 29 -4.75 2.28 -14.85
C ALA A 29 -5.26 2.11 -16.30
N ARG A 30 -4.33 2.05 -17.25
CA ARG A 30 -4.58 1.87 -18.67
C ARG A 30 -4.24 0.45 -19.06
N ILE A 31 -5.25 -0.38 -19.25
CA ILE A 31 -5.12 -1.81 -19.47
C ILE A 31 -5.44 -2.12 -20.93
N LEU A 32 -4.52 -2.77 -21.62
CA LEU A 32 -4.77 -3.37 -22.96
C LEU A 32 -5.14 -4.83 -22.77
N LEU A 33 -6.32 -5.24 -23.26
CA LEU A 33 -6.74 -6.64 -23.28
C LEU A 33 -6.47 -7.29 -24.63
N LEU A 34 -5.83 -8.47 -24.59
CA LEU A 34 -5.43 -9.27 -25.73
C LEU A 34 -5.85 -10.73 -25.52
N GLY A 35 -5.95 -11.50 -26.60
CA GLY A 35 -6.19 -12.95 -26.56
C GLY A 35 -7.64 -13.34 -26.62
N ALA A 36 -8.11 -14.26 -25.76
CA ALA A 36 -9.46 -14.82 -25.82
C ALA A 36 -10.57 -13.81 -25.46
N ALA A 37 -11.64 -13.80 -26.22
CA ALA A 37 -12.78 -12.89 -26.11
C ALA A 37 -13.97 -13.44 -25.29
N GLY A 38 -13.81 -14.57 -24.61
CA GLY A 38 -14.92 -15.32 -24.01
C GLY A 38 -15.77 -14.58 -22.96
N LYS A 39 -15.22 -13.56 -22.26
CA LYS A 39 -15.94 -12.79 -21.24
C LYS A 39 -15.95 -11.30 -21.59
N SER A 40 -17.04 -10.60 -21.27
CA SER A 40 -17.06 -9.14 -21.32
C SER A 40 -16.04 -8.53 -20.32
N VAL A 41 -15.62 -7.28 -20.54
CA VAL A 41 -14.67 -6.62 -19.65
C VAL A 41 -15.18 -6.53 -18.21
N PRO A 42 -16.45 -6.16 -17.92
CA PRO A 42 -17.00 -6.21 -16.57
C PRO A 42 -16.96 -7.60 -15.93
N GLU A 43 -17.34 -8.65 -16.67
CA GLU A 43 -17.29 -10.03 -16.18
C GLU A 43 -15.85 -10.48 -15.89
N PHE A 44 -14.91 -10.10 -16.76
CA PHE A 44 -13.49 -10.36 -16.54
C PHE A 44 -13.00 -9.68 -15.25
N LEU A 45 -13.20 -8.37 -15.10
CA LEU A 45 -12.78 -7.62 -13.93
C LEU A 45 -13.41 -8.17 -12.63
N HIS A 46 -14.68 -8.56 -12.71
CA HIS A 46 -15.35 -9.19 -11.56
C HIS A 46 -14.77 -10.57 -11.24
N SER A 47 -14.52 -11.40 -12.25
CA SER A 47 -14.03 -12.77 -12.04
C SER A 47 -12.59 -12.85 -11.52
N VAL A 48 -11.72 -11.91 -11.90
CA VAL A 48 -10.28 -11.96 -11.53
C VAL A 48 -9.89 -11.05 -10.38
N ALA A 49 -10.65 -9.99 -10.14
CA ALA A 49 -10.30 -8.98 -9.14
C ALA A 49 -11.46 -8.65 -8.18
N GLY A 50 -12.62 -9.29 -8.34
CA GLY A 50 -13.82 -8.98 -7.53
C GLY A 50 -14.37 -7.57 -7.76
N ILE A 51 -13.93 -6.87 -8.84
CA ILE A 51 -14.29 -5.48 -9.10
C ILE A 51 -15.63 -5.43 -9.85
N GLY A 52 -16.66 -4.90 -9.20
CA GLY A 52 -17.90 -4.53 -9.89
C GLY A 52 -17.75 -3.16 -10.55
N VAL A 53 -17.99 -3.09 -11.86
CA VAL A 53 -17.79 -1.85 -12.63
C VAL A 53 -19.05 -1.46 -13.40
N GLU A 54 -19.25 -0.15 -13.52
CA GLU A 54 -20.19 0.46 -14.45
C GLU A 54 -19.45 0.88 -15.72
N THR A 55 -20.06 0.61 -16.88
CA THR A 55 -19.47 1.02 -18.15
C THR A 55 -19.68 2.51 -18.37
N GLY A 56 -18.61 3.24 -18.52
CA GLY A 56 -18.61 4.68 -18.80
C GLY A 56 -18.37 5.00 -20.27
N GLU A 57 -17.83 6.18 -20.52
CA GLU A 57 -17.60 6.73 -21.86
C GLU A 57 -16.50 5.97 -22.61
N SER A 58 -16.57 6.05 -23.95
CA SER A 58 -15.54 5.56 -24.84
C SER A 58 -14.86 6.72 -25.55
N ASP A 59 -13.53 6.76 -25.52
CA ASP A 59 -12.69 7.75 -26.20
C ASP A 59 -11.63 7.07 -27.05
N ASN A 60 -11.75 7.17 -28.36
CA ASN A 60 -10.81 6.56 -29.33
C ASN A 60 -10.49 5.08 -29.05
N GLY A 61 -11.52 4.27 -28.77
CA GLY A 61 -11.37 2.85 -28.49
C GLY A 61 -11.07 2.52 -27.01
N TRP A 62 -10.55 3.46 -26.23
CA TRP A 62 -10.45 3.33 -24.79
C TRP A 62 -11.83 3.48 -24.15
N ARG A 63 -12.18 2.56 -23.27
CA ARG A 63 -13.42 2.62 -22.50
C ARG A 63 -13.13 2.77 -21.03
N THR A 64 -13.79 3.75 -20.41
CA THR A 64 -13.73 3.96 -18.97
C THR A 64 -14.66 3.00 -18.27
N TYR A 65 -14.16 2.32 -17.25
CA TYR A 65 -14.94 1.49 -16.34
C TYR A 65 -14.86 2.11 -14.96
N ARG A 66 -16.01 2.51 -14.44
CA ARG A 66 -16.11 3.21 -13.15
C ARG A 66 -16.49 2.24 -12.05
N VAL A 67 -15.73 2.28 -10.96
CA VAL A 67 -16.08 1.60 -9.71
C VAL A 67 -16.72 2.63 -8.78
N PRO A 68 -18.02 2.50 -8.46
CA PRO A 68 -18.71 3.47 -7.60
C PRO A 68 -17.93 3.75 -6.31
N ASP A 69 -17.76 5.02 -5.95
CA ASP A 69 -17.06 5.52 -4.75
C ASP A 69 -15.54 5.23 -4.67
N TYR A 70 -14.97 4.53 -5.65
CA TYR A 70 -13.56 4.11 -5.56
C TYR A 70 -12.65 4.69 -6.64
N GLY A 71 -13.09 4.77 -7.90
CA GLY A 71 -12.25 5.28 -8.98
C GLY A 71 -12.58 4.68 -10.35
N GLU A 72 -11.63 4.74 -11.27
CA GLU A 72 -11.83 4.38 -12.67
C GLU A 72 -10.68 3.50 -13.19
N ILE A 73 -10.98 2.69 -14.20
CA ILE A 73 -10.01 1.92 -14.99
C ILE A 73 -10.28 2.21 -16.46
N LEU A 74 -9.24 2.47 -17.24
CA LEU A 74 -9.33 2.58 -18.69
C LEU A 74 -8.91 1.26 -19.32
N VAL A 75 -9.76 0.74 -20.18
CA VAL A 75 -9.48 -0.50 -20.90
C VAL A 75 -9.58 -0.29 -22.40
N LEU A 76 -8.55 -0.71 -23.12
CA LEU A 76 -8.55 -0.90 -24.56
C LEU A 76 -8.74 -2.40 -24.83
N ASP A 77 -9.94 -2.78 -25.26
CA ASP A 77 -10.23 -4.17 -25.58
C ASP A 77 -9.88 -4.44 -27.05
N ALA A 78 -8.78 -5.14 -27.27
CA ALA A 78 -8.29 -5.51 -28.60
C ALA A 78 -8.29 -7.03 -28.82
N ARG A 79 -9.17 -7.76 -28.10
CA ARG A 79 -9.36 -9.22 -28.25
C ARG A 79 -10.11 -9.57 -29.51
N GLU A 80 -10.95 -8.68 -29.99
CA GLU A 80 -11.67 -8.83 -31.27
C GLU A 80 -10.95 -8.11 -32.40
N ASP A 81 -11.37 -8.33 -33.63
CA ASP A 81 -10.78 -7.71 -34.81
C ASP A 81 -11.19 -6.23 -34.92
N VAL A 82 -10.41 -5.38 -34.23
CA VAL A 82 -10.50 -3.92 -34.34
C VAL A 82 -9.66 -3.49 -35.55
N PRO A 83 -10.18 -2.60 -36.46
CA PRO A 83 -9.38 -2.09 -37.55
C PRO A 83 -8.04 -1.51 -37.10
N GLN A 84 -6.94 -1.83 -37.82
CA GLN A 84 -5.59 -1.40 -37.41
C GLN A 84 -5.51 0.11 -37.19
N GLY A 85 -6.09 0.95 -38.05
CA GLY A 85 -6.08 2.40 -37.89
C GLY A 85 -6.82 2.89 -36.65
N ALA A 86 -7.87 2.19 -36.20
CA ALA A 86 -8.56 2.51 -34.96
C ALA A 86 -7.70 2.15 -33.74
N PHE A 87 -7.01 1.01 -33.79
CA PHE A 87 -6.08 0.60 -32.74
C PHE A 87 -4.89 1.56 -32.65
N ASP A 88 -4.30 1.95 -33.78
CA ASP A 88 -3.19 2.92 -33.81
C ASP A 88 -3.61 4.28 -33.24
N SER A 89 -4.83 4.73 -33.59
CA SER A 89 -5.42 5.97 -33.04
C SER A 89 -5.62 5.88 -31.53
N ALA A 90 -6.01 4.72 -31.00
CA ALA A 90 -6.13 4.49 -29.58
C ALA A 90 -4.77 4.57 -28.87
N LEU A 91 -3.70 4.00 -29.44
CA LEU A 91 -2.34 4.08 -28.90
C LEU A 91 -1.77 5.51 -28.92
N LEU A 92 -2.13 6.32 -29.95
CA LEU A 92 -1.76 7.74 -29.99
C LEU A 92 -2.45 8.54 -28.88
N ARG A 93 -3.64 8.12 -28.46
CA ARG A 93 -4.38 8.79 -27.37
C ARG A 93 -3.79 8.48 -26.01
N PHE A 94 -3.58 7.20 -25.71
CA PHE A 94 -2.96 6.73 -24.47
C PHE A 94 -2.09 5.51 -24.71
N VAL A 95 -0.92 5.52 -24.10
CA VAL A 95 -0.04 4.34 -24.01
C VAL A 95 -0.56 3.42 -22.92
N PRO A 96 -0.70 2.10 -23.16
CA PRO A 96 -1.05 1.14 -22.11
C PRO A 96 0.01 1.08 -21.00
N ASP A 97 -0.44 0.99 -19.75
CA ASP A 97 0.42 0.75 -18.60
C ASP A 97 0.81 -0.74 -18.47
N VAL A 98 -0.10 -1.60 -18.91
CA VAL A 98 0.05 -3.04 -18.90
C VAL A 98 -0.78 -3.67 -20.01
N ALA A 99 -0.26 -4.68 -20.67
CA ALA A 99 -1.01 -5.55 -21.57
C ALA A 99 -1.35 -6.85 -20.84
N LEU A 100 -2.61 -7.29 -20.91
CA LEU A 100 -3.08 -8.56 -20.38
C LEU A 100 -3.40 -9.49 -21.52
N LEU A 101 -2.68 -10.60 -21.61
CA LEU A 101 -2.98 -11.66 -22.55
C LEU A 101 -3.82 -12.74 -21.87
N LEU A 102 -5.10 -12.79 -22.22
CA LEU A 102 -6.03 -13.78 -21.71
C LEU A 102 -5.94 -15.04 -22.55
N ARG A 103 -5.71 -16.18 -21.93
CA ARG A 103 -5.63 -17.45 -22.62
C ARG A 103 -6.48 -18.52 -21.95
N GLU A 104 -7.31 -19.17 -22.75
CA GLU A 104 -8.02 -20.40 -22.42
C GLU A 104 -7.32 -21.62 -23.07
N ALA A 105 -7.64 -22.83 -22.60
CA ALA A 105 -6.94 -24.05 -23.06
C ALA A 105 -7.12 -24.34 -24.52
N GLU A 106 -8.25 -23.96 -25.10
CA GLU A 106 -8.66 -24.23 -26.50
C GLU A 106 -8.43 -23.04 -27.44
N ASP A 107 -7.60 -22.09 -27.05
CA ASP A 107 -7.38 -20.87 -27.83
C ASP A 107 -6.85 -21.15 -29.25
N ASN A 108 -7.48 -20.51 -30.18
CA ASN A 108 -7.15 -20.47 -31.59
C ASN A 108 -5.80 -19.74 -31.81
N GLN A 109 -4.96 -20.29 -32.70
CA GLN A 109 -3.69 -19.70 -33.11
C GLN A 109 -3.88 -18.27 -33.66
N THR A 110 -4.98 -17.99 -34.33
CA THR A 110 -5.34 -16.68 -34.89
C THR A 110 -5.43 -15.62 -33.83
N ALA A 111 -6.02 -15.91 -32.64
CA ALA A 111 -6.10 -14.97 -31.51
C ALA A 111 -4.72 -14.62 -30.96
N LEU A 112 -3.81 -15.60 -30.94
CA LEU A 112 -2.42 -15.37 -30.51
C LEU A 112 -1.63 -14.53 -31.52
N ASP A 113 -1.84 -14.74 -32.80
CA ASP A 113 -1.16 -14.00 -33.87
C ASP A 113 -1.66 -12.55 -33.89
N LEU A 114 -2.94 -12.32 -33.67
CA LEU A 114 -3.53 -11.00 -33.50
C LEU A 114 -2.96 -10.32 -32.25
N ALA A 115 -2.92 -11.01 -31.12
CA ALA A 115 -2.35 -10.49 -29.88
C ALA A 115 -0.88 -10.08 -30.03
N ALA A 116 -0.08 -10.90 -30.74
CA ALA A 116 1.32 -10.61 -31.02
C ALA A 116 1.47 -9.37 -31.91
N ALA A 117 0.65 -9.25 -32.97
CA ALA A 117 0.64 -8.09 -33.86
C ALA A 117 0.28 -6.79 -33.07
N ARG A 118 -0.77 -6.83 -32.21
CA ARG A 118 -1.18 -5.70 -31.37
C ARG A 118 -0.10 -5.28 -30.37
N LEU A 119 0.50 -6.28 -29.70
CA LEU A 119 1.57 -6.00 -28.74
C LEU A 119 2.81 -5.39 -29.40
N SER A 120 3.14 -5.84 -30.61
CA SER A 120 4.28 -5.29 -31.37
C SER A 120 4.12 -3.82 -31.73
N ALA A 121 2.91 -3.29 -31.76
CA ALA A 121 2.63 -1.86 -31.96
C ALA A 121 2.76 -1.04 -30.66
N CYS A 122 2.85 -1.70 -29.50
CA CYS A 122 3.03 -1.04 -28.22
C CYS A 122 4.51 -0.77 -27.92
N PRO A 123 4.83 0.23 -27.08
CA PRO A 123 6.20 0.42 -26.58
C PRO A 123 6.75 -0.85 -25.92
N LYS A 124 8.04 -1.13 -26.11
CA LYS A 124 8.71 -2.32 -25.55
C LYS A 124 8.71 -2.35 -24.01
N GLU A 125 8.60 -1.19 -23.41
CA GLU A 125 8.53 -0.99 -21.97
C GLU A 125 7.16 -1.41 -21.38
N THR A 126 6.12 -1.56 -22.23
CA THR A 126 4.79 -2.02 -21.79
C THR A 126 4.89 -3.44 -21.23
N PRO A 127 4.65 -3.66 -19.93
CA PRO A 127 4.73 -5.01 -19.37
C PRO A 127 3.58 -5.88 -19.89
N LEU A 128 3.85 -7.17 -20.03
CA LEU A 128 2.86 -8.18 -20.42
C LEU A 128 2.56 -9.10 -19.23
N VAL A 129 1.29 -9.23 -18.87
CA VAL A 129 0.81 -10.24 -17.92
C VAL A 129 -0.01 -11.27 -18.70
N GLY A 130 0.55 -12.47 -18.84
CA GLY A 130 -0.17 -13.60 -19.41
C GLY A 130 -1.03 -14.27 -18.33
N ILE A 131 -2.32 -14.45 -18.59
CA ILE A 131 -3.27 -15.04 -17.66
C ILE A 131 -3.84 -16.31 -18.27
N ALA A 132 -3.56 -17.46 -17.63
CA ALA A 132 -4.01 -18.76 -18.07
C ALA A 132 -5.28 -19.17 -17.31
N PHE A 133 -6.38 -19.43 -18.02
CA PHE A 133 -7.67 -19.85 -17.47
C PHE A 133 -8.05 -21.23 -17.92
N GLY A 134 -8.80 -21.96 -17.07
CA GLY A 134 -9.48 -23.20 -17.41
C GLY A 134 -8.62 -24.46 -17.32
N GLN A 135 -9.30 -25.63 -17.31
CA GLN A 135 -8.67 -26.92 -17.22
C GLN A 135 -7.76 -27.18 -18.42
N GLY A 136 -6.50 -27.56 -18.16
CA GLY A 136 -5.50 -27.82 -19.20
C GLY A 136 -4.67 -26.60 -19.61
N SER A 137 -5.02 -25.39 -19.18
CA SER A 137 -4.16 -24.21 -19.25
C SER A 137 -3.27 -24.17 -18.02
N SER A 138 -1.96 -24.07 -18.19
CA SER A 138 -1.01 -24.01 -17.08
C SER A 138 -0.03 -22.88 -17.26
N ARG A 139 0.52 -22.39 -16.13
CA ARG A 139 1.61 -21.40 -16.10
C ARG A 139 2.77 -21.84 -17.00
N ALA A 140 3.18 -23.10 -16.89
CA ALA A 140 4.30 -23.64 -17.66
C ALA A 140 4.05 -23.59 -19.18
N ARG A 141 2.85 -23.99 -19.60
CA ARG A 141 2.46 -23.94 -21.03
C ARG A 141 2.44 -22.52 -21.56
N LEU A 142 1.79 -21.61 -20.84
CA LEU A 142 1.72 -20.19 -21.25
C LEU A 142 3.11 -19.56 -21.25
N SER A 143 3.92 -19.81 -20.25
CA SER A 143 5.31 -19.33 -20.16
C SER A 143 6.16 -19.81 -21.33
N ALA A 144 6.07 -21.09 -21.70
CA ALA A 144 6.78 -21.66 -22.85
C ALA A 144 6.33 -20.99 -24.16
N LEU A 145 5.03 -20.79 -24.34
CA LEU A 145 4.47 -20.13 -25.51
C LEU A 145 4.96 -18.68 -25.64
N LEU A 146 4.92 -17.90 -24.55
CA LEU A 146 5.35 -16.49 -24.54
C LEU A 146 6.85 -16.37 -24.79
N SER A 147 7.63 -17.30 -24.26
CA SER A 147 9.09 -17.32 -24.49
C SER A 147 9.45 -17.76 -25.92
N GLY A 148 8.60 -18.57 -26.55
CA GLY A 148 8.82 -19.09 -27.90
C GLY A 148 8.50 -18.11 -29.03
N LYS A 149 7.71 -17.06 -28.77
CA LYS A 149 7.37 -16.02 -29.76
C LYS A 149 8.13 -14.74 -29.45
N ARG A 150 8.88 -14.23 -30.46
CA ARG A 150 9.75 -13.04 -30.33
C ARG A 150 8.96 -11.80 -29.88
N GLU A 151 7.74 -11.63 -30.37
CA GLU A 151 6.88 -10.49 -30.09
C GLU A 151 6.59 -10.38 -28.60
N PHE A 152 6.32 -11.50 -27.92
CA PHE A 152 6.08 -11.51 -26.47
C PHE A 152 7.38 -11.41 -25.65
N SER A 153 8.44 -12.07 -26.12
CA SER A 153 9.72 -12.12 -25.38
C SER A 153 10.46 -10.78 -25.34
N THR A 154 10.09 -9.81 -26.15
CA THR A 154 10.66 -8.44 -26.13
C THR A 154 10.09 -7.59 -25.01
N HIS A 155 8.99 -8.01 -24.38
CA HIS A 155 8.35 -7.32 -23.27
C HIS A 155 8.68 -7.97 -21.93
N ARG A 156 8.64 -7.19 -20.84
CA ARG A 156 8.76 -7.75 -19.49
C ARG A 156 7.50 -8.58 -19.19
N THR A 157 7.63 -9.90 -19.25
CA THR A 157 6.50 -10.83 -19.18
C THR A 157 6.40 -11.46 -17.79
N THR A 158 5.20 -11.50 -17.25
CA THR A 158 4.81 -12.25 -16.05
C THR A 158 3.66 -13.18 -16.40
N VAL A 159 3.68 -14.41 -15.90
CA VAL A 159 2.60 -15.38 -16.13
C VAL A 159 1.88 -15.66 -14.82
N CYS A 160 0.56 -15.62 -14.89
CA CYS A 160 -0.36 -15.86 -13.79
C CYS A 160 -1.36 -16.97 -14.17
N ALA A 161 -1.53 -17.93 -13.29
CA ALA A 161 -2.50 -19.02 -13.45
C ALA A 161 -3.39 -19.08 -12.19
N PRO A 162 -4.59 -18.49 -12.20
CA PRO A 162 -5.48 -18.45 -11.04
C PRO A 162 -5.84 -19.85 -10.53
N ASP A 163 -5.98 -20.82 -11.42
CA ASP A 163 -6.28 -22.21 -11.06
C ASP A 163 -5.12 -22.92 -10.34
N GLU A 164 -3.90 -22.36 -10.41
CA GLU A 164 -2.71 -22.79 -9.68
C GLU A 164 -2.47 -21.97 -8.39
N GLY A 165 -3.42 -21.10 -8.01
CA GLY A 165 -3.38 -20.29 -6.80
C GLY A 165 -2.74 -18.92 -6.94
N ASP A 166 -2.47 -18.44 -8.16
CA ASP A 166 -1.95 -17.10 -8.39
C ASP A 166 -3.03 -16.02 -8.22
N SER A 167 -2.63 -14.89 -7.70
CA SER A 167 -3.46 -13.69 -7.65
C SER A 167 -3.25 -12.82 -8.88
N VAL A 168 -4.26 -12.75 -9.74
CA VAL A 168 -4.24 -11.87 -10.93
C VAL A 168 -4.11 -10.39 -10.54
N PRO A 169 -4.83 -9.87 -9.52
CA PRO A 169 -4.66 -8.50 -9.06
C PRO A 169 -3.23 -8.16 -8.67
N GLU A 170 -2.55 -9.06 -7.95
CA GLU A 170 -1.15 -8.85 -7.54
C GLU A 170 -0.20 -8.81 -8.74
N ALA A 171 -0.40 -9.71 -9.72
CA ALA A 171 0.39 -9.73 -10.94
C ALA A 171 0.22 -8.43 -11.75
N ILE A 172 -1.01 -7.93 -11.87
CA ILE A 172 -1.30 -6.65 -12.53
C ILE A 172 -0.65 -5.49 -11.75
N CYS A 173 -0.85 -5.43 -10.43
CA CYS A 173 -0.23 -4.39 -9.59
C CYS A 173 1.29 -4.36 -9.70
N ALA A 174 1.94 -5.52 -9.76
CA ALA A 174 3.39 -5.63 -9.91
C ALA A 174 3.90 -5.10 -11.27
N ALA A 175 3.05 -5.17 -12.30
CA ALA A 175 3.33 -4.67 -13.63
C ALA A 175 3.05 -3.17 -13.80
N LEU A 176 2.08 -2.62 -13.06
CA LEU A 176 1.66 -1.22 -13.20
C LEU A 176 2.73 -0.22 -12.71
N PRO A 177 2.84 0.95 -13.37
CA PRO A 177 3.66 2.06 -12.88
C PRO A 177 3.10 2.64 -11.57
N HIS A 178 3.96 3.30 -10.80
CA HIS A 178 3.58 3.83 -9.48
C HIS A 178 2.34 4.72 -9.50
N VAL A 179 2.18 5.54 -10.54
CA VAL A 179 1.06 6.48 -10.71
C VAL A 179 -0.31 5.81 -10.94
N ALA A 180 -0.34 4.54 -11.32
CA ALA A 180 -1.58 3.78 -11.55
C ALA A 180 -1.76 2.63 -10.54
N ARG A 181 -0.68 2.22 -9.87
CA ARG A 181 -0.66 1.04 -8.99
C ARG A 181 -1.54 1.20 -7.76
N LEU A 182 -1.50 2.36 -7.11
CA LEU A 182 -2.27 2.57 -5.88
C LEU A 182 -3.77 2.50 -6.15
N GLU A 183 -4.24 3.17 -7.20
CA GLU A 183 -5.66 3.16 -7.55
C GLU A 183 -6.13 1.74 -7.85
N PHE A 184 -5.39 1.01 -8.68
CA PHE A 184 -5.73 -0.38 -9.00
C PHE A 184 -5.65 -1.30 -7.77
N ALA A 185 -4.65 -1.15 -6.90
CA ALA A 185 -4.54 -1.93 -5.67
C ALA A 185 -5.71 -1.68 -4.70
N ARG A 186 -6.21 -0.44 -4.65
CA ARG A 186 -7.41 -0.08 -3.86
C ARG A 186 -8.67 -0.74 -4.43
N LEU A 187 -8.86 -0.67 -5.74
CA LEU A 187 -10.03 -1.20 -6.44
C LEU A 187 -10.09 -2.73 -6.37
N SER A 188 -8.96 -3.39 -6.53
CA SER A 188 -8.85 -4.86 -6.61
C SER A 188 -8.64 -5.54 -5.27
N GLY A 189 -8.36 -4.78 -4.21
CA GLY A 189 -8.04 -5.36 -2.90
C GLY A 189 -6.74 -6.18 -2.87
N ALA A 190 -5.78 -5.91 -3.79
CA ALA A 190 -4.48 -6.58 -3.86
C ALA A 190 -3.67 -6.33 -2.57
N LYS A 191 -3.70 -7.29 -1.66
CA LYS A 191 -3.16 -7.15 -0.28
C LYS A 191 -1.65 -6.94 -0.23
N GLU A 192 -0.91 -7.67 -1.06
CA GLU A 192 0.55 -7.55 -1.10
C GLU A 192 0.96 -6.18 -1.66
N ALA A 193 0.30 -5.73 -2.74
CA ALA A 193 0.54 -4.40 -3.30
C ALA A 193 0.19 -3.29 -2.30
N GLN A 194 -0.96 -3.41 -1.60
CA GLN A 194 -1.36 -2.50 -0.53
C GLN A 194 -0.32 -2.46 0.59
N ALA A 195 0.19 -3.63 1.02
CA ALA A 195 1.20 -3.74 2.07
C ALA A 195 2.55 -3.12 1.65
N GLN A 196 2.96 -3.31 0.39
CA GLN A 196 4.18 -2.70 -0.16
C GLN A 196 4.06 -1.17 -0.19
N ILE A 197 2.93 -0.63 -0.66
CA ILE A 197 2.64 0.81 -0.69
C ILE A 197 2.64 1.38 0.72
N ALA A 198 1.90 0.76 1.64
CA ALA A 198 1.82 1.18 3.04
C ALA A 198 3.19 1.13 3.74
N SER A 199 4.02 0.12 3.42
CA SER A 199 5.39 0.01 3.95
C SER A 199 6.31 1.11 3.42
N SER A 200 6.16 1.52 2.17
CA SER A 200 6.89 2.67 1.61
C SER A 200 6.50 3.96 2.29
N LEU A 201 5.20 4.19 2.51
CA LEU A 201 4.69 5.32 3.29
C LEU A 201 5.29 5.34 4.70
N LEU A 202 5.24 4.21 5.38
CA LEU A 202 5.79 4.07 6.73
C LEU A 202 7.27 4.47 6.79
N LYS A 203 8.08 4.00 5.83
CA LYS A 203 9.51 4.35 5.75
C LYS A 203 9.71 5.85 5.58
N SER A 204 9.01 6.48 4.63
CA SER A 204 9.12 7.92 4.37
C SER A 204 8.69 8.77 5.57
N PHE A 205 7.54 8.46 6.17
CA PHE A 205 7.06 9.20 7.36
C PHE A 205 7.97 8.98 8.57
N THR A 206 8.50 7.78 8.77
CA THR A 206 9.46 7.49 9.84
C THR A 206 10.73 8.33 9.68
N ALA A 207 11.27 8.41 8.46
CA ALA A 207 12.45 9.22 8.17
C ALA A 207 12.19 10.71 8.40
N VAL A 208 11.07 11.25 7.89
CA VAL A 208 10.69 12.66 8.08
C VAL A 208 10.51 13.00 9.57
N CYS A 209 9.76 12.18 10.30
CA CYS A 209 9.53 12.40 11.74
C CYS A 209 10.84 12.27 12.54
N GLY A 210 11.74 11.36 12.15
CA GLY A 210 13.06 11.24 12.75
C GLY A 210 13.89 12.50 12.55
N VAL A 211 13.92 13.06 11.34
CA VAL A 211 14.64 14.32 11.04
C VAL A 211 14.05 15.51 11.81
N ILE A 212 12.72 15.61 11.89
CA ILE A 212 12.05 16.68 12.66
C ILE A 212 12.40 16.56 14.15
N GLY A 213 12.36 15.36 14.72
CA GLY A 213 12.70 15.11 16.11
C GLY A 213 14.17 15.34 16.49
N LEU A 214 15.07 15.47 15.51
CA LEU A 214 16.46 15.86 15.74
C LEU A 214 16.63 17.36 16.05
N GLN A 215 15.60 18.18 15.82
CA GLN A 215 15.69 19.62 16.04
C GLN A 215 15.63 19.96 17.53
N PRO A 216 16.44 20.93 18.01
CA PRO A 216 16.46 21.34 19.40
C PRO A 216 15.33 22.32 19.78
N ILE A 217 14.15 22.21 19.19
CA ILE A 217 13.03 23.13 19.46
C ILE A 217 12.05 22.45 20.44
N PRO A 218 12.12 22.74 21.74
CA PRO A 218 11.24 22.10 22.73
C PRO A 218 9.77 22.45 22.46
N LEU A 219 8.90 21.43 22.41
CA LEU A 219 7.42 21.52 22.30
C LEU A 219 6.84 21.98 20.95
N ALA A 220 7.60 22.61 20.05
CA ALA A 220 7.10 23.00 18.73
C ALA A 220 6.91 21.80 17.80
N ASP A 221 7.62 20.70 18.07
CA ASP A 221 7.62 19.51 17.20
C ASP A 221 6.37 18.64 17.40
N MET A 222 5.73 18.70 18.56
CA MET A 222 4.61 17.83 18.91
C MET A 222 3.40 17.96 17.98
N PRO A 223 2.89 19.15 17.68
CA PRO A 223 1.77 19.31 16.73
C PRO A 223 2.15 18.81 15.33
N ILE A 224 3.39 19.07 14.90
CA ILE A 224 3.87 18.66 13.57
C ILE A 224 3.95 17.12 13.48
N LEU A 225 4.57 16.48 14.46
CA LEU A 225 4.69 15.02 14.52
C LEU A 225 3.32 14.34 14.58
N THR A 226 2.40 14.87 15.41
CA THR A 226 1.04 14.35 15.52
C THR A 226 0.29 14.49 14.20
N THR A 227 0.41 15.62 13.51
CA THR A 227 -0.21 15.83 12.19
C THR A 227 0.35 14.86 11.16
N LEU A 228 1.66 14.67 11.10
CA LEU A 228 2.29 13.72 10.18
C LEU A 228 1.88 12.27 10.46
N GLN A 229 1.83 11.87 11.72
CA GLN A 229 1.36 10.52 12.10
C GLN A 229 -0.12 10.32 11.76
N THR A 230 -0.96 11.32 11.98
CA THR A 230 -2.38 11.29 11.59
C THR A 230 -2.52 11.15 10.08
N LEU A 231 -1.78 11.94 9.31
CA LEU A 231 -1.76 11.86 7.86
C LEU A 231 -1.29 10.47 7.39
N MET A 232 -0.20 9.95 7.95
CA MET A 232 0.32 8.61 7.63
C MET A 232 -0.74 7.52 7.85
N ILE A 233 -1.42 7.52 8.99
CA ILE A 233 -2.49 6.55 9.28
C ILE A 233 -3.64 6.70 8.27
N GLY A 234 -4.07 7.93 7.98
CA GLY A 234 -5.10 8.22 6.98
C GLY A 234 -4.73 7.68 5.60
N LEU A 235 -3.48 7.88 5.17
CA LEU A 235 -2.99 7.38 3.89
C LEU A 235 -2.91 5.84 3.89
N ILE A 236 -2.50 5.19 4.99
CA ILE A 236 -2.52 3.73 5.12
C ILE A 236 -3.95 3.20 5.01
N ILE A 237 -4.94 3.81 5.69
CA ILE A 237 -6.36 3.43 5.53
C ILE A 237 -6.78 3.62 4.08
N TYR A 238 -6.42 4.73 3.45
CA TYR A 238 -6.76 5.00 2.06
C TYR A 238 -6.24 3.92 1.10
N THR A 239 -5.03 3.38 1.31
CA THR A 239 -4.48 2.31 0.45
C THR A 239 -5.32 1.05 0.45
N THR A 240 -6.12 0.82 1.48
CA THR A 240 -6.98 -0.38 1.60
C THR A 240 -8.33 -0.24 0.89
N GLY A 241 -8.63 0.93 0.34
CA GLY A 241 -9.95 1.23 -0.22
C GLY A 241 -11.04 1.46 0.84
N LYS A 242 -10.73 1.33 2.14
CA LYS A 242 -11.68 1.62 3.22
C LYS A 242 -11.88 3.13 3.38
N PRO A 243 -13.09 3.59 3.77
CA PRO A 243 -13.34 5.02 3.97
C PRO A 243 -12.50 5.57 5.13
N VAL A 244 -11.82 6.69 4.88
CA VAL A 244 -11.05 7.40 5.91
C VAL A 244 -12.02 8.29 6.70
N THR A 245 -12.52 7.80 7.82
CA THR A 245 -13.46 8.52 8.68
C THR A 245 -12.82 8.85 10.03
N ALA A 246 -13.32 9.91 10.69
CA ALA A 246 -12.90 10.24 12.05
C ALA A 246 -13.20 9.08 13.03
N ARG A 247 -14.24 8.31 12.77
CA ARG A 247 -14.62 7.12 13.56
C ARG A 247 -13.57 6.02 13.41
N THR A 248 -13.23 5.61 12.17
CA THR A 248 -12.24 4.56 11.89
C THR A 248 -10.89 4.90 12.49
N PHE A 249 -10.47 6.17 12.35
CA PHE A 249 -9.25 6.70 12.94
C PHE A 249 -9.31 6.68 14.48
N GLY A 250 -10.38 7.20 15.07
CA GLY A 250 -10.56 7.29 16.52
C GLY A 250 -10.60 5.92 17.20
N GLU A 251 -11.30 4.95 16.62
CA GLU A 251 -11.36 3.56 17.11
C GLU A 251 -9.96 2.93 17.13
N PHE A 252 -9.18 3.09 16.07
CA PHE A 252 -7.81 2.56 15.99
C PHE A 252 -6.89 3.22 17.03
N VAL A 253 -6.85 4.55 17.06
CA VAL A 253 -6.00 5.32 17.97
C VAL A 253 -6.38 5.06 19.43
N GLY A 254 -7.69 5.02 19.73
CA GLY A 254 -8.21 4.71 21.07
C GLY A 254 -7.87 3.28 21.51
N ALA A 255 -7.96 2.30 20.61
CA ALA A 255 -7.61 0.90 20.89
C ALA A 255 -6.12 0.73 21.20
N LEU A 256 -5.22 1.48 20.53
CA LEU A 256 -3.81 1.49 20.88
C LEU A 256 -3.54 2.10 22.28
N GLY A 257 -4.53 2.73 22.89
CA GLY A 257 -4.38 3.48 24.15
C GLY A 257 -3.76 4.85 23.95
N LEU A 258 -3.80 5.34 22.71
CA LEU A 258 -3.33 6.65 22.32
C LEU A 258 -4.46 7.68 22.55
N ASN A 259 -4.92 7.86 23.77
CA ASN A 259 -5.77 9.00 24.11
C ASN A 259 -4.95 10.30 23.96
N ILE A 260 -5.60 11.43 23.79
CA ILE A 260 -5.04 12.78 23.55
C ILE A 260 -3.86 13.17 24.47
N GLY A 261 -3.55 12.36 25.48
CA GLY A 261 -2.38 12.47 26.37
C GLY A 261 -1.10 11.75 25.92
N VAL A 262 -1.05 11.14 24.72
CA VAL A 262 0.15 10.38 24.25
C VAL A 262 1.37 11.27 24.09
N GLY A 263 1.19 12.55 23.77
CA GLY A 263 2.26 13.51 23.89
C GLY A 263 2.95 13.48 25.27
N ILE A 264 2.21 13.21 26.32
CA ILE A 264 2.73 13.08 27.69
C ILE A 264 3.50 11.75 27.86
N LEU A 265 3.01 10.65 27.27
CA LEU A 265 3.67 9.33 27.32
C LEU A 265 4.99 9.30 26.55
N PHE A 266 5.03 9.89 25.35
CA PHE A 266 6.29 10.08 24.62
C PHE A 266 7.25 10.98 25.37
N ARG A 267 6.74 12.03 26.02
CA ARG A 267 7.51 12.95 26.84
C ARG A 267 8.11 12.26 28.08
N GLU A 268 7.37 11.42 28.77
CA GLU A 268 7.88 10.66 29.94
C GLU A 268 8.85 9.55 29.51
N GLY A 269 8.59 8.87 28.39
CA GLY A 269 9.52 7.91 27.80
C GLY A 269 10.82 8.58 27.34
N ALA A 270 10.71 9.70 26.61
CA ALA A 270 11.86 10.50 26.20
C ALA A 270 12.65 11.05 27.40
N ARG A 271 11.98 11.56 28.44
CA ARG A 271 12.64 12.02 29.71
C ARG A 271 13.36 10.90 30.44
N ALA A 272 12.83 9.66 30.39
CA ALA A 272 13.51 8.52 31.00
C ALA A 272 14.82 8.18 30.26
N ILE A 273 14.84 8.35 28.94
CA ILE A 273 16.02 8.12 28.08
C ILE A 273 17.02 9.29 28.21
N ILE A 274 16.53 10.54 28.23
CA ILE A 274 17.38 11.76 28.35
C ILE A 274 18.11 11.82 29.69
N LYS A 275 17.55 11.30 30.78
CA LYS A 275 18.23 11.22 32.07
C LYS A 275 19.42 10.26 32.08
N ILE A 276 19.51 9.36 31.11
CA ILE A 276 20.59 8.37 31.02
C ILE A 276 21.79 8.90 30.21
N VAL A 277 21.57 9.88 29.29
CA VAL A 277 22.64 10.38 28.41
C VAL A 277 22.54 11.89 28.19
N PRO A 278 23.21 12.71 28.99
CA PRO A 278 23.07 14.18 28.93
C PRO A 278 23.63 14.84 27.65
N ILE A 279 24.49 14.19 26.90
CA ILE A 279 25.26 14.80 25.80
C ILE A 279 24.62 14.53 24.41
N TRP A 280 23.68 13.61 24.32
CA TRP A 280 23.10 13.13 23.02
C TRP A 280 21.60 13.49 22.84
N GLY A 281 21.09 14.51 23.57
CA GLY A 281 19.67 14.82 23.68
C GLY A 281 18.91 14.90 22.34
N ASN A 282 19.48 15.54 21.32
CA ASN A 282 18.83 15.73 20.02
C ASN A 282 18.79 14.44 19.19
N ALA A 283 19.89 13.67 19.16
CA ALA A 283 19.94 12.40 18.44
C ALA A 283 18.96 11.38 19.04
N VAL A 284 18.84 11.34 20.37
CA VAL A 284 17.89 10.48 21.09
C VAL A 284 16.45 10.90 20.80
N SER A 285 16.15 12.20 20.74
CA SER A 285 14.81 12.72 20.42
C SER A 285 14.37 12.33 19.03
N GLY A 286 15.24 12.45 18.02
CA GLY A 286 14.97 12.01 16.65
C GLY A 286 14.74 10.51 16.54
N MET A 287 15.56 9.69 17.22
CA MET A 287 15.36 8.23 17.25
C MET A 287 14.03 7.86 17.91
N VAL A 288 13.63 8.53 19.00
CA VAL A 288 12.34 8.28 19.65
C VAL A 288 11.18 8.69 18.79
N ALA A 289 11.26 9.84 18.11
CA ALA A 289 10.21 10.30 17.18
C ALA A 289 10.06 9.34 15.98
N GLY A 290 11.17 8.93 15.36
CA GLY A 290 11.16 7.94 14.30
C GLY A 290 10.63 6.58 14.74
N ALA A 291 11.13 6.04 15.86
CA ALA A 291 10.69 4.74 16.36
C ALA A 291 9.20 4.75 16.79
N GLY A 292 8.71 5.85 17.36
CA GLY A 292 7.30 6.01 17.68
C GLY A 292 6.42 6.05 16.45
N THR A 293 6.82 6.79 15.42
CA THR A 293 6.13 6.84 14.12
C THR A 293 6.12 5.48 13.47
N TYR A 294 7.26 4.77 13.47
CA TYR A 294 7.36 3.40 12.97
C TYR A 294 6.41 2.44 13.70
N ALA A 295 6.38 2.48 15.03
CA ALA A 295 5.53 1.62 15.83
C ALA A 295 4.04 1.82 15.54
N VAL A 296 3.59 3.08 15.46
CA VAL A 296 2.20 3.44 15.13
C VAL A 296 1.85 3.00 13.71
N GLY A 297 2.68 3.33 12.73
CA GLY A 297 2.42 2.99 11.33
C GLY A 297 2.47 1.48 11.08
N ARG A 298 3.38 0.74 11.73
CA ARG A 298 3.42 -0.72 11.61
C ARG A 298 2.17 -1.39 12.22
N ALA A 299 1.66 -0.86 13.33
CA ALA A 299 0.40 -1.31 13.90
C ALA A 299 -0.80 -0.99 12.98
N ALA A 300 -0.77 0.17 12.31
CA ALA A 300 -1.80 0.54 11.33
C ALA A 300 -1.79 -0.41 10.13
N ILE A 301 -0.62 -0.73 9.57
CA ILE A 301 -0.48 -1.71 8.48
C ILE A 301 -1.02 -3.08 8.93
N ALA A 302 -0.60 -3.56 10.12
CA ALA A 302 -1.06 -4.84 10.66
C ALA A 302 -2.59 -4.90 10.76
N TYR A 303 -3.22 -3.83 11.26
CA TYR A 303 -4.66 -3.81 11.47
C TYR A 303 -5.47 -3.58 10.19
N PHE A 304 -5.09 -2.56 9.39
CA PHE A 304 -5.90 -2.14 8.24
C PHE A 304 -5.62 -2.92 6.96
N VAL A 305 -4.36 -3.33 6.73
CA VAL A 305 -3.91 -3.98 5.50
C VAL A 305 -3.83 -5.49 5.67
N GLU A 306 -3.19 -5.96 6.76
CA GLU A 306 -2.94 -7.38 7.02
C GLU A 306 -4.13 -8.05 7.75
N ASP A 307 -5.20 -7.29 8.06
CA ASP A 307 -6.39 -7.73 8.78
C ASP A 307 -6.10 -8.43 10.12
N ILE A 308 -4.98 -8.08 10.77
CA ILE A 308 -4.61 -8.60 12.09
C ILE A 308 -5.54 -7.99 13.15
N PRO A 309 -6.05 -8.78 14.11
CA PRO A 309 -6.92 -8.27 15.16
C PRO A 309 -6.28 -7.10 15.92
N ILE A 310 -7.09 -6.10 16.29
CA ILE A 310 -6.61 -4.88 16.98
C ILE A 310 -5.84 -5.18 18.27
N SER A 311 -6.18 -6.26 18.97
CA SER A 311 -5.45 -6.71 20.17
C SER A 311 -3.99 -7.11 19.87
N GLU A 312 -3.76 -7.75 18.72
CA GLU A 312 -2.41 -8.13 18.28
C GLU A 312 -1.64 -6.94 17.71
N ALA A 313 -2.32 -6.07 16.93
CA ALA A 313 -1.73 -4.80 16.47
C ALA A 313 -1.28 -3.93 17.65
N LYS A 314 -2.07 -3.89 18.74
CA LYS A 314 -1.68 -3.23 20.00
C LYS A 314 -0.46 -3.86 20.65
N LYS A 315 -0.37 -5.18 20.71
CA LYS A 315 0.82 -5.87 21.24
C LYS A 315 2.06 -5.55 20.41
N LEU A 316 1.92 -5.54 19.08
CA LEU A 316 2.97 -5.17 18.14
C LEU A 316 3.44 -3.74 18.37
N PHE A 317 2.50 -2.78 18.49
CA PHE A 317 2.79 -1.39 18.82
C PHE A 317 3.63 -1.26 20.10
N HIS A 318 3.18 -1.89 21.18
CA HIS A 318 3.91 -1.84 22.46
C HIS A 318 5.30 -2.49 22.40
N ARG A 319 5.46 -3.56 21.61
CA ARG A 319 6.76 -4.23 21.42
C ARG A 319 7.76 -3.33 20.68
N LEU A 320 7.29 -2.55 19.73
CA LEU A 320 8.11 -1.67 18.90
C LEU A 320 8.43 -0.33 19.58
N LEU A 321 7.71 0.04 20.65
CA LEU A 321 7.98 1.29 21.38
C LEU A 321 9.24 1.16 22.22
N PRO A 322 10.25 2.05 22.02
CA PRO A 322 11.43 2.10 22.86
C PRO A 322 11.06 2.39 24.33
N GLY A 323 11.58 1.60 25.27
CA GLY A 323 11.42 1.85 26.70
C GLY A 323 10.07 1.43 27.31
N TRP A 324 9.16 0.79 26.54
CA TRP A 324 7.86 0.33 27.04
C TRP A 324 7.97 -0.60 28.26
N ASP A 325 8.95 -1.50 28.28
CA ASP A 325 9.15 -2.42 29.40
C ASP A 325 9.66 -1.71 30.68
N ALA A 326 10.43 -0.65 30.53
CA ALA A 326 10.84 0.21 31.64
C ALA A 326 9.64 1.00 32.22
N PHE A 327 8.71 1.42 31.34
CA PHE A 327 7.48 2.09 31.74
C PHE A 327 6.51 1.16 32.48
N LYS A 328 6.32 -0.07 32.01
CA LYS A 328 5.49 -1.11 32.68
C LYS A 328 5.99 -1.38 34.10
N ARG A 329 7.29 -1.52 34.29
CA ARG A 329 7.91 -1.79 35.59
C ARG A 329 7.70 -0.65 36.58
N ARG A 330 7.59 0.59 36.14
CA ARG A 330 7.36 1.76 37.03
C ARG A 330 5.89 1.97 37.41
N ARG A 331 4.91 1.49 36.65
CA ARG A 331 3.48 1.67 36.90
C ARG A 331 2.82 0.62 37.77
N LEU A 332 3.55 -0.42 38.19
CA LEU A 332 3.11 -1.39 39.18
C LEU A 332 3.91 -1.22 40.47
N PRO A 333 3.60 -0.22 41.36
CA PRO A 333 3.92 -0.42 42.74
C PRO A 333 3.06 -1.58 43.25
N SER A 334 3.74 -2.55 43.83
CA SER A 334 3.11 -3.73 44.44
C SER A 334 2.01 -3.33 45.43
N LEU A 335 0.75 -3.31 45.00
CA LEU A 335 -0.41 -3.25 45.88
C LEU A 335 -0.72 -4.65 46.45
N THR A 336 0.27 -5.35 46.91
CA THR A 336 0.06 -6.57 47.72
C THR A 336 1.21 -6.77 48.67
N ARG A 337 1.17 -6.09 49.78
CA ARG A 337 1.67 -6.62 51.06
C ARG A 337 1.03 -5.80 52.22
N GLY A 338 -0.23 -6.10 52.49
CA GLY A 338 -0.78 -5.84 53.82
C GLY A 338 0.01 -6.67 54.80
N LYS A 339 0.90 -6.04 55.55
CA LYS A 339 1.49 -6.61 56.75
C LYS A 339 0.36 -6.98 57.69
N LYS A 340 0.12 -8.28 57.88
CA LYS A 340 -0.52 -8.78 59.09
C LYS A 340 0.37 -8.38 60.26
N ASN A 341 -0.15 -7.54 61.12
CA ASN A 341 0.45 -7.18 62.39
C ASN A 341 0.14 -8.33 63.39
N PRO A 342 1.12 -9.03 63.93
CA PRO A 342 0.91 -9.95 65.03
C PRO A 342 1.19 -9.19 66.35
N ALA A 343 0.21 -8.56 66.94
CA ALA A 343 0.26 -8.07 68.32
C ALA A 343 -1.19 -7.94 68.84
N ASN A 344 -1.66 -8.98 69.46
CA ASN A 344 -2.40 -8.96 70.72
C ASN A 344 -2.80 -10.38 71.12
N GLN A 345 -1.88 -11.07 71.83
CA GLN A 345 -2.20 -12.12 72.78
C GLN A 345 -1.38 -11.84 74.00
N SER A 346 -2.00 -11.20 74.99
CA SER A 346 -1.72 -11.35 76.44
C SER A 346 -2.83 -10.66 77.19
N GLU A 347 -3.31 -11.42 78.24
CA GLU A 347 -4.15 -10.99 79.38
C GLU A 347 -5.66 -10.97 79.08
N THR A 348 -6.49 -11.85 79.60
CA THR A 348 -6.65 -12.56 80.90
C THR A 348 -7.56 -13.74 80.67
#